data_d060873b059558d820217301c941c65c
#
_entry.id   d060873b059558d820217301c941c65c
#
_cell.length_a   1.000
_cell.length_b   1.000
_cell.length_c   1.000
_cell.angle_alpha   90.00
_cell.angle_beta   90.00
_cell.angle_gamma   90.00
#
_symmetry.space_group_name_H-M   'P 1'
#
loop_
_entity.id
_entity.type
_entity.pdbx_description
1 polymer ?
#
loop_
_entity_poly.entity_id
_entity_poly.type
_entity_poly.pdbx_seq_one_letter_code
_entity_poly.pdbx_strand_id
1 'polypeptide(L)'
;MTDKVIENNQVIIMGKIVSDFTFSHEIFGEGFYMVDVEVARLSDSYDIIPLMVSERLLDVEEDYKGAYVCVSGQFRSYNRHEERKNRLILSAVSYTHL
;
A
#
# COMPACT_ATOMS: atom_id res chain seq x y z
N MET A 1 -11.38 9.66 30.42
CA MET A 1 -11.01 9.48 29.95
C MET A 1 -10.75 9.42 29.30
N THR A 2 -10.52 9.49 29.15
CA THR A 2 -10.20 9.43 28.45
C THR A 2 -10.14 8.77 27.86
N ASP A 3 -10.44 8.45 28.16
CA ASP A 3 -10.17 8.01 27.47
C ASP A 3 -9.83 8.08 26.28
N LYS A 4 -9.08 7.79 26.32
CA LYS A 4 -8.58 8.12 25.02
C LYS A 4 -8.22 6.87 24.30
N VAL A 5 -9.13 6.33 23.61
CA VAL A 5 -8.84 5.31 22.63
C VAL A 5 -8.14 6.04 21.49
N ILE A 6 -6.84 5.94 21.44
CA ILE A 6 -6.11 6.34 20.25
C ILE A 6 -6.37 5.24 19.24
N GLU A 7 -7.20 5.52 18.27
CA GLU A 7 -7.41 4.60 17.18
C GLU A 7 -6.11 4.51 16.39
N ASN A 8 -5.44 3.40 16.51
CA ASN A 8 -4.21 3.16 15.79
C ASN A 8 -4.48 2.21 14.63
N ASN A 9 -4.50 2.77 13.43
CA ASN A 9 -4.68 2.04 12.19
C ASN A 9 -3.31 1.78 11.52
N GLN A 10 -2.29 1.62 12.31
CA GLN A 10 -0.97 1.35 11.79
C GLN A 10 -0.80 -0.14 11.51
N VAL A 11 -0.35 -0.44 10.28
CA VAL A 11 -0.22 -1.81 9.80
C VAL A 11 1.17 -2.00 9.25
N ILE A 12 1.76 -3.15 9.54
CA ILE A 12 3.04 -3.57 8.95
C ILE A 12 2.80 -4.87 8.20
N ILE A 13 3.15 -4.89 6.93
CA ILE A 13 3.03 -6.10 6.13
C ILE A 13 4.37 -6.43 5.48
N MET A 14 4.58 -7.71 5.25
CA MET A 14 5.69 -8.20 4.44
C MET A 14 5.11 -9.08 3.34
N GLY A 15 5.54 -8.85 2.12
CA GLY A 15 5.00 -9.60 1.00
C GLY A 15 5.80 -9.38 -0.27
N LYS A 16 5.28 -9.97 -1.34
CA LYS A 16 5.94 -9.93 -2.64
C LYS A 16 5.17 -9.01 -3.58
N ILE A 17 5.91 -8.15 -4.27
CA ILE A 17 5.31 -7.29 -5.30
C ILE A 17 4.93 -8.16 -6.49
N VAL A 18 3.67 -8.11 -6.90
CA VAL A 18 3.13 -8.95 -7.97
C VAL A 18 2.55 -8.15 -9.15
N SER A 19 2.71 -6.85 -9.13
CA SER A 19 2.26 -6.00 -10.25
C SER A 19 3.29 -4.92 -10.55
N ASP A 20 3.10 -4.24 -11.68
CA ASP A 20 3.87 -3.04 -11.97
C ASP A 20 3.30 -1.87 -11.18
N PHE A 21 4.14 -0.85 -10.97
CA PHE A 21 3.66 0.40 -10.39
C PHE A 21 2.87 1.18 -11.42
N THR A 22 1.69 1.63 -11.02
CA THR A 22 0.80 2.39 -11.89
C THR A 22 0.58 3.77 -11.28
N PHE A 23 0.82 4.81 -12.05
CA PHE A 23 0.60 6.18 -11.58
C PHE A 23 -0.87 6.36 -11.18
N SER A 24 -1.09 6.90 -10.01
CA SER A 24 -2.44 7.14 -9.48
C SER A 24 -2.82 8.61 -9.56
N HIS A 25 -2.06 9.47 -8.89
CA HIS A 25 -2.35 10.89 -8.83
C HIS A 25 -1.14 11.66 -8.32
N GLU A 26 -1.24 12.97 -8.35
CA GLU A 26 -0.20 13.88 -7.88
C GLU A 26 -0.79 14.89 -6.92
N ILE A 27 -0.09 15.14 -5.81
CA ILE A 27 -0.46 16.16 -4.84
C ILE A 27 0.75 17.06 -4.64
N PHE A 28 0.62 18.35 -4.96
CA PHE A 28 1.68 19.33 -4.81
C PHE A 28 3.03 18.89 -5.40
N GLY A 29 2.99 18.30 -6.59
CA GLY A 29 4.19 17.85 -7.27
C GLY A 29 4.72 16.51 -6.82
N GLU A 30 4.09 15.86 -5.87
CA GLU A 30 4.48 14.53 -5.41
C GLU A 30 3.58 13.47 -6.05
N GLY A 31 4.17 12.56 -6.80
CA GLY A 31 3.44 11.49 -7.47
C GLY A 31 3.17 10.31 -6.54
N PHE A 32 1.99 9.73 -6.68
CA PHE A 32 1.57 8.54 -5.92
C PHE A 32 1.25 7.41 -6.89
N TYR A 33 1.71 6.23 -6.53
CA TYR A 33 1.61 5.05 -7.39
C TYR A 33 0.91 3.91 -6.68
N MET A 34 0.20 3.10 -7.45
CA MET A 34 -0.45 1.89 -6.96
C MET A 34 0.36 0.67 -7.36
N VAL A 35 0.44 -0.27 -6.44
CA VAL A 35 1.06 -1.57 -6.69
C VAL A 35 0.36 -2.62 -5.84
N ASP A 36 0.32 -3.86 -6.33
CA ASP A 36 -0.26 -4.97 -5.57
C ASP A 36 0.84 -5.77 -4.89
N VAL A 37 0.60 -6.10 -3.63
CA VAL A 37 1.50 -6.90 -2.82
C VAL A 37 0.78 -8.17 -2.39
N GLU A 38 1.42 -9.32 -2.63
CA GLU A 38 0.90 -10.62 -2.26
C GLU A 38 1.41 -10.98 -0.87
N VAL A 39 0.50 -11.19 0.06
CA VAL A 39 0.82 -11.51 1.45
C VAL A 39 0.30 -12.90 1.77
N ALA A 40 1.18 -13.76 2.29
CA ALA A 40 0.81 -15.13 2.61
C ALA A 40 -0.04 -15.19 3.89
N ARG A 41 -1.06 -16.04 3.85
CA ARG A 41 -1.83 -16.41 5.03
C ARG A 41 -1.29 -17.70 5.62
N LEU A 42 -1.73 -18.00 6.84
CA LEU A 42 -1.33 -19.23 7.52
C LEU A 42 -1.87 -20.49 6.86
N SER A 43 -2.87 -20.41 6.02
CA SER A 43 -3.59 -21.54 5.45
C SER A 43 -3.30 -21.80 3.98
N ASP A 44 -2.09 -21.59 3.53
CA ASP A 44 -1.65 -21.79 2.14
C ASP A 44 -2.40 -20.91 1.12
N SER A 45 -3.02 -19.85 1.60
CA SER A 45 -3.70 -18.87 0.77
C SER A 45 -2.94 -17.56 0.77
N TYR A 46 -3.25 -16.70 -0.20
CA TYR A 46 -2.60 -15.40 -0.33
C TYR A 46 -3.65 -14.31 -0.42
N ASP A 47 -3.36 -13.16 0.16
CA ASP A 47 -4.14 -11.96 -0.05
C ASP A 47 -3.38 -11.02 -0.95
N ILE A 48 -4.10 -10.33 -1.82
CA ILE A 48 -3.54 -9.26 -2.64
C ILE A 48 -3.97 -7.94 -2.01
N ILE A 49 -3.00 -7.18 -1.55
CA ILE A 49 -3.27 -5.91 -0.88
C ILE A 49 -2.83 -4.78 -1.78
N PRO A 50 -3.76 -3.92 -2.20
CA PRO A 50 -3.40 -2.73 -2.99
C PRO A 50 -2.68 -1.73 -2.09
N LEU A 51 -1.54 -1.25 -2.58
CA LEU A 51 -0.65 -0.36 -1.85
C LEU A 51 -0.53 0.95 -2.60
N MET A 52 -0.67 2.07 -1.89
CA MET A 52 -0.42 3.41 -2.41
C MET A 52 0.91 3.89 -1.90
N VAL A 53 1.83 4.21 -2.79
CA VAL A 53 3.20 4.57 -2.43
C VAL A 53 3.59 5.89 -3.08
N SER A 54 4.16 6.79 -2.29
CA SER A 54 4.73 8.03 -2.80
C SER A 54 6.03 7.76 -3.56
N GLU A 55 6.26 8.53 -4.61
CA GLU A 55 7.51 8.46 -5.37
C GLU A 55 8.74 8.74 -4.50
N ARG A 56 8.55 9.37 -3.34
CA ARG A 56 9.65 9.64 -2.41
C ARG A 56 10.17 8.40 -1.70
N LEU A 57 9.37 7.33 -1.67
CA LEU A 57 9.71 6.13 -0.95
C LEU A 57 10.42 5.09 -1.81
N LEU A 58 10.38 5.25 -3.13
CA LEU A 58 10.94 4.26 -4.04
C LEU A 58 11.32 4.92 -5.36
N ASP A 59 12.11 4.21 -6.14
CA ASP A 59 12.44 4.61 -7.50
C ASP A 59 11.42 3.95 -8.44
N VAL A 60 10.51 4.75 -8.99
CA VAL A 60 9.42 4.22 -9.81
C VAL A 60 9.89 3.72 -11.18
N GLU A 61 11.12 4.02 -11.57
CA GLU A 61 11.68 3.52 -12.82
C GLU A 61 12.27 2.12 -12.68
N GLU A 62 12.49 1.67 -11.45
CA GLU A 62 12.99 0.33 -11.20
C GLU A 62 11.87 -0.70 -11.29
N ASP A 63 12.22 -1.88 -11.75
CA ASP A 63 11.29 -3.01 -11.78
C ASP A 63 11.44 -3.82 -10.49
N TYR A 64 10.45 -3.67 -9.62
CA TYR A 64 10.45 -4.38 -8.34
C TYR A 64 9.57 -5.63 -8.35
N LYS A 65 8.98 -5.99 -9.49
CA LYS A 65 8.09 -7.14 -9.56
C LYS A 65 8.83 -8.41 -9.13
N GLY A 66 8.27 -9.12 -8.18
CA GLY A 66 8.89 -10.30 -7.60
C GLY A 66 9.74 -10.03 -6.37
N ALA A 67 10.00 -8.77 -6.04
CA ALA A 67 10.77 -8.42 -4.85
C ALA A 67 9.94 -8.54 -3.60
N TYR A 68 10.57 -8.96 -2.50
CA TYR A 68 9.93 -8.96 -1.19
C TYR A 68 10.17 -7.62 -0.51
N VAL A 69 9.12 -7.11 0.11
CA VAL A 69 9.16 -5.79 0.74
C VAL A 69 8.53 -5.84 2.12
N CYS A 70 8.96 -4.91 2.97
CA CYS A 70 8.34 -4.63 4.25
C CYS A 70 7.76 -3.22 4.16
N VAL A 71 6.47 -3.10 4.41
CA VAL A 71 5.76 -1.84 4.27
C VAL A 71 5.00 -1.55 5.55
N SER A 72 5.13 -0.34 6.06
CA SER A 72 4.26 0.14 7.14
C SER A 72 3.42 1.30 6.63
N GLY A 73 2.20 1.40 7.15
CA GLY A 73 1.30 2.45 6.73
C GLY A 73 -0.04 2.34 7.41
N GLN A 74 -1.03 2.95 6.79
CA GLN A 74 -2.39 2.97 7.29
C GLN A 74 -3.35 2.60 6.18
N PHE A 75 -4.37 1.82 6.52
CA PHE A 75 -5.44 1.59 5.58
C PHE A 75 -6.30 2.84 5.45
N ARG A 76 -6.59 3.21 4.23
CA ARG A 76 -7.46 4.34 3.92
C ARG A 76 -8.48 3.91 2.89
N SER A 77 -9.66 4.46 3.00
CA SER A 77 -10.73 4.20 2.06
C SER A 77 -10.66 5.21 0.91
N TYR A 78 -10.64 4.71 -0.30
CA TYR A 78 -10.68 5.54 -1.50
C TYR A 78 -11.98 5.28 -2.24
N ASN A 79 -12.69 6.35 -2.57
CA ASN A 79 -13.94 6.28 -3.29
C ASN A 79 -13.71 6.63 -4.76
N ARG A 80 -13.97 5.67 -5.65
CA ARG A 80 -13.96 5.93 -7.08
C ARG A 80 -15.37 6.20 -7.55
N HIS A 81 -15.57 7.37 -8.14
CA HIS A 81 -16.88 7.77 -8.65
C HIS A 81 -17.45 6.75 -9.64
N GLU A 82 -16.60 6.14 -10.42
CA GLU A 82 -17.04 5.22 -11.47
C GLU A 82 -17.54 3.88 -10.92
N GLU A 83 -17.02 3.43 -9.80
CA GLU A 83 -17.34 2.12 -9.24
C GLU A 83 -18.31 2.17 -8.09
N ARG A 84 -18.58 3.34 -7.56
CA ARG A 84 -19.45 3.55 -6.39
C ARG A 84 -19.09 2.66 -5.21
N LYS A 85 -17.84 2.21 -5.15
CA LYS A 85 -17.35 1.36 -4.08
C LYS A 85 -16.16 2.01 -3.42
N ASN A 86 -16.13 1.95 -2.11
CA ASN A 86 -14.95 2.32 -1.36
C ASN A 86 -13.97 1.15 -1.42
N ARG A 87 -12.74 1.42 -1.82
CA ARG A 87 -11.67 0.43 -1.75
C ARG A 87 -10.79 0.75 -0.57
N LEU A 88 -10.46 -0.28 0.19
CA LEU A 88 -9.51 -0.15 1.28
C LEU A 88 -8.10 -0.35 0.72
N ILE A 89 -7.28 0.68 0.83
CA ILE A 89 -5.94 0.69 0.27
C ILE A 89 -4.95 1.00 1.38
N LEU A 90 -3.84 0.27 1.41
CA LEU A 90 -2.78 0.55 2.37
C LEU A 90 -1.94 1.72 1.86
N SER A 91 -2.02 2.84 2.58
CA SER A 91 -1.22 4.03 2.26
C SER A 91 0.11 3.91 2.98
N ALA A 92 1.19 3.75 2.21
CA ALA A 92 2.51 3.48 2.77
C ALA A 92 3.12 4.71 3.42
N VAL A 93 3.66 4.53 4.62
CA VAL A 93 4.45 5.53 5.32
C VAL A 93 5.92 5.18 5.21
N SER A 94 6.25 3.89 5.25
CA SER A 94 7.63 3.43 5.00
C SER A 94 7.60 2.21 4.10
N TYR A 95 8.66 2.03 3.35
CA TYR A 95 8.77 1.00 2.33
C TYR A 95 10.23 0.57 2.24
N THR A 96 10.50 -0.71 2.47
CA THR A 96 11.86 -1.23 2.50
C THR A 96 11.92 -2.55 1.75
N HIS A 97 12.88 -2.69 0.86
CA HIS A 97 13.15 -3.96 0.20
C HIS A 97 13.89 -4.91 1.14
N LEU A 98 13.49 -6.15 1.11
CA LEU A 98 14.11 -7.18 1.93
C LEU A 98 15.14 -7.95 1.13
#